data_51637c66de2a32c7f1a97784c2d27a9f
#
_entry.id   51637c66de2a32c7f1a97784c2d27a9f
#
_cell.length_a   1.000
_cell.length_b   1.000
_cell.length_c   1.000
_cell.angle_alpha   90.00
_cell.angle_beta   90.00
_cell.angle_gamma   90.00
#
_symmetry.space_group_name_H-M   'P 1'
#
loop_
_entity.id
_entity.type
_entity.pdbx_description
1 polymer ?
#
loop_
_entity_poly.entity_id
_entity_poly.type
_entity_poly.pdbx_seq_one_letter_code
_entity_poly.pdbx_strand_id
1 'polypeptide(L)'
;MPHDSSRHSIPARPEPLPIPLVDNHTHLDIVRDDAPSLSLDDALAAAAAVGVTKLVQIGCDVQAAEISVRMAHDHPAIVAGVAL
;
A
#
# COMPACT_ATOMS: atom_id res chain seq x y z
N MET A 1 -32.19 -9.08 5.56
CA MET A 1 -30.97 -8.48 6.08
C MET A 1 -29.77 -9.00 5.32
N PRO A 2 -29.04 -8.16 4.66
CA PRO A 2 -27.84 -8.64 3.99
C PRO A 2 -26.85 -9.19 5.01
N HIS A 3 -26.24 -10.29 4.66
CA HIS A 3 -25.13 -10.79 5.47
C HIS A 3 -23.97 -9.78 5.36
N ASP A 4 -23.10 -9.82 6.34
CA ASP A 4 -21.96 -8.93 6.35
C ASP A 4 -20.86 -9.45 5.42
N SER A 5 -20.93 -9.08 4.16
CA SER A 5 -19.87 -9.35 3.18
C SER A 5 -18.86 -8.20 3.11
N SER A 6 -19.10 -7.08 3.77
CA SER A 6 -18.26 -5.89 3.67
C SER A 6 -16.84 -6.13 4.18
N ARG A 7 -16.64 -7.03 5.16
CA ARG A 7 -15.31 -7.37 5.65
C ARG A 7 -14.42 -8.05 4.61
N HIS A 8 -15.02 -8.59 3.54
CA HIS A 8 -14.31 -9.23 2.42
C HIS A 8 -14.29 -8.37 1.18
N SER A 9 -14.87 -7.18 1.23
CA SER A 9 -14.89 -6.26 0.11
C SER A 9 -13.95 -5.10 0.36
N ILE A 10 -13.49 -4.49 -0.73
CA ILE A 10 -12.66 -3.30 -0.65
C ILE A 10 -13.58 -2.13 -0.34
N PRO A 11 -13.32 -1.37 0.73
CA PRO A 11 -14.14 -0.21 1.06
C PRO A 11 -14.04 0.87 -0.02
N ALA A 12 -15.05 1.74 -0.06
CA ALA A 12 -15.04 2.88 -0.95
C ALA A 12 -13.83 3.78 -0.63
N ARG A 13 -13.29 4.42 -1.66
CA ARG A 13 -12.20 5.37 -1.47
C ARG A 13 -12.66 6.54 -0.62
N PRO A 14 -11.78 7.04 0.27
CA PRO A 14 -12.04 8.29 0.96
C PRO A 14 -12.01 9.46 -0.01
N GLU A 15 -12.47 10.62 0.44
CA GLU A 15 -12.31 11.84 -0.33
C GLU A 15 -10.84 12.16 -0.54
N PRO A 16 -10.47 12.73 -1.70
CA PRO A 16 -9.10 13.16 -1.93
C PRO A 16 -8.64 14.16 -0.88
N LEU A 17 -7.39 14.03 -0.47
CA LEU A 17 -6.76 14.98 0.43
C LEU A 17 -6.59 16.34 -0.25
N PRO A 18 -6.65 17.44 0.51
CA PRO A 18 -6.51 18.77 -0.07
C PRO A 18 -5.13 19.10 -0.60
N ILE A 19 -4.11 18.38 -0.12
CA ILE A 19 -2.73 18.48 -0.60
C ILE A 19 -2.12 17.08 -0.72
N PRO A 20 -1.12 16.88 -1.58
CA PRO A 20 -0.42 15.61 -1.66
C PRO A 20 0.31 15.30 -0.35
N LEU A 21 0.24 14.04 0.08
CA LEU A 21 0.88 13.57 1.29
C LEU A 21 1.75 12.36 0.99
N VAL A 22 2.67 12.10 1.92
CA VAL A 22 3.52 10.91 1.92
C VAL A 22 3.03 9.98 3.02
N ASP A 23 2.77 8.71 2.68
CA ASP A 23 2.54 7.68 3.69
C ASP A 23 3.92 7.20 4.15
N ASN A 24 4.26 7.45 5.40
CA ASN A 24 5.61 7.23 5.90
C ASN A 24 5.86 5.83 6.47
N HIS A 25 4.87 4.93 6.39
CA HIS A 25 5.06 3.58 6.94
C HIS A 25 4.03 2.62 6.34
N THR A 26 4.43 1.88 5.32
CA THR A 26 3.54 0.91 4.68
C THR A 26 4.20 -0.47 4.58
N HIS A 27 3.36 -1.49 4.47
CA HIS A 27 3.78 -2.87 4.24
C HIS A 27 3.03 -3.42 3.03
N LEU A 28 3.38 -2.97 1.84
CA LEU A 28 2.72 -3.34 0.59
C LEU A 28 3.01 -4.79 0.18
N ASP A 29 4.01 -5.41 0.79
CA ASP A 29 4.38 -6.80 0.56
C ASP A 29 3.52 -7.79 1.36
N ILE A 30 2.72 -7.31 2.32
CA ILE A 30 1.91 -8.17 3.17
C ILE A 30 0.56 -8.42 2.52
N VAL A 31 0.24 -9.70 2.30
CA VAL A 31 -1.04 -10.13 1.74
C VAL A 31 -1.82 -10.86 2.84
N ARG A 32 -3.07 -10.51 2.99
CA ARG A 32 -3.95 -11.12 3.98
C ARG A 32 -4.91 -12.09 3.28
N ASP A 33 -4.97 -13.33 3.76
CA ASP A 33 -5.80 -14.36 3.16
C ASP A 33 -7.30 -14.11 3.33
N ASP A 34 -7.68 -13.35 4.35
CA ASP A 34 -9.08 -13.09 4.70
C ASP A 34 -9.64 -11.81 4.10
N ALA A 35 -8.89 -11.15 3.24
CA ALA A 35 -9.32 -9.89 2.66
C ALA A 35 -8.98 -9.82 1.18
N PRO A 36 -9.78 -9.11 0.38
CA PRO A 36 -9.41 -8.86 -1.01
C PRO A 36 -8.15 -8.02 -1.07
N SER A 37 -7.33 -8.27 -2.07
CA SER A 37 -6.09 -7.53 -2.28
C SER A 37 -6.09 -6.87 -3.65
N LEU A 38 -5.41 -5.75 -3.75
CA LEU A 38 -5.12 -5.08 -5.00
C LEU A 38 -3.73 -5.49 -5.49
N SER A 39 -3.51 -5.44 -6.80
CA SER A 39 -2.15 -5.47 -7.33
C SER A 39 -1.39 -4.25 -6.82
N LEU A 40 -0.06 -4.31 -6.84
CA LEU A 40 0.76 -3.18 -6.41
C LEU A 40 0.45 -1.93 -7.25
N ASP A 41 0.34 -2.09 -8.56
CA ASP A 41 0.02 -0.96 -9.43
C ASP A 41 -1.34 -0.34 -9.12
N ASP A 42 -2.36 -1.18 -8.87
CA ASP A 42 -3.69 -0.71 -8.51
C ASP A 42 -3.71 -0.04 -7.14
N ALA A 43 -2.96 -0.58 -6.19
CA ALA A 43 -2.85 0.02 -4.86
C ALA A 43 -2.19 1.41 -4.93
N LEU A 44 -1.12 1.55 -5.71
CA LEU A 44 -0.44 2.84 -5.91
C LEU A 44 -1.35 3.84 -6.62
N ALA A 45 -2.10 3.39 -7.63
CA ALA A 45 -3.04 4.25 -8.33
C ALA A 45 -4.17 4.71 -7.42
N ALA A 46 -4.70 3.82 -6.58
CA ALA A 46 -5.74 4.16 -5.62
C ALA A 46 -5.24 5.17 -4.58
N ALA A 47 -4.03 4.99 -4.09
CA ALA A 47 -3.41 5.93 -3.16
C ALA A 47 -3.21 7.32 -3.80
N ALA A 48 -2.69 7.36 -5.01
CA ALA A 48 -2.48 8.61 -5.74
C ALA A 48 -3.79 9.35 -5.98
N ALA A 49 -4.87 8.62 -6.25
CA ALA A 49 -6.18 9.21 -6.51
C ALA A 49 -6.73 9.98 -5.31
N VAL A 50 -6.32 9.63 -4.09
CA VAL A 50 -6.75 10.34 -2.87
C VAL A 50 -5.65 11.24 -2.29
N GLY A 51 -4.56 11.45 -3.03
CA GLY A 51 -3.52 12.41 -2.63
C GLY A 51 -2.30 11.80 -1.95
N VAL A 52 -2.21 10.49 -1.83
CA VAL A 52 -1.00 9.84 -1.31
C VAL A 52 -0.09 9.52 -2.50
N THR A 53 0.92 10.35 -2.71
CA THR A 53 1.76 10.31 -3.91
C THR A 53 3.11 9.64 -3.69
N LYS A 54 3.51 9.45 -2.44
CA LYS A 54 4.72 8.75 -2.06
C LYS A 54 4.42 7.81 -0.89
N LEU A 55 5.03 6.64 -0.91
CA LEU A 55 4.87 5.66 0.15
C LEU A 55 6.25 5.16 0.57
N VAL A 56 6.46 5.05 1.88
CA VAL A 56 7.67 4.46 2.42
C VAL A 56 7.37 3.01 2.76
N GLN A 57 7.91 2.09 1.98
CA GLN A 57 7.74 0.66 2.17
C GLN A 57 8.76 0.16 3.17
N ILE A 58 8.29 -0.46 4.25
CA ILE A 58 9.14 -0.93 5.34
C ILE A 58 9.34 -2.44 5.24
N GLY A 59 10.59 -2.89 5.16
CA GLY A 59 10.97 -4.28 5.24
C GLY A 59 11.48 -4.62 6.64
N CYS A 60 10.81 -5.57 7.31
CA CYS A 60 11.11 -5.89 8.71
C CYS A 60 12.07 -7.07 8.88
N ASP A 61 12.39 -7.79 7.82
CA ASP A 61 13.40 -8.85 7.79
C ASP A 61 14.20 -8.76 6.49
N VAL A 62 15.19 -9.61 6.34
CA VAL A 62 16.09 -9.55 5.16
C VAL A 62 15.31 -9.75 3.87
N GLN A 63 14.41 -10.73 3.84
CA GLN A 63 13.62 -10.99 2.63
C GLN A 63 12.70 -9.82 2.28
N ALA A 64 12.01 -9.27 3.27
CA ALA A 64 11.13 -8.13 3.08
C ALA A 64 11.93 -6.87 2.70
N ALA A 65 13.14 -6.72 3.23
CA ALA A 65 14.03 -5.62 2.86
C ALA A 65 14.43 -5.70 1.39
N GLU A 66 14.77 -6.88 0.89
CA GLU A 66 15.10 -7.08 -0.52
C GLU A 66 13.91 -6.78 -1.43
N ILE A 67 12.71 -7.24 -1.04
CA ILE A 67 11.47 -6.95 -1.76
C ILE A 67 11.21 -5.44 -1.78
N SER A 68 11.37 -4.77 -0.66
CA SER A 68 11.14 -3.33 -0.54
C SER A 68 12.07 -2.51 -1.41
N VAL A 69 13.34 -2.88 -1.46
CA VAL A 69 14.33 -2.23 -2.33
C VAL A 69 13.96 -2.42 -3.80
N ARG A 70 13.52 -3.63 -4.17
CA ARG A 70 13.10 -3.92 -5.54
C ARG A 70 11.85 -3.11 -5.92
N MET A 71 10.87 -3.01 -5.02
CA MET A 71 9.69 -2.18 -5.23
C MET A 71 10.08 -0.72 -5.47
N ALA A 72 11.00 -0.19 -4.66
CA ALA A 72 11.44 1.19 -4.81
C ALA A 72 12.19 1.42 -6.13
N HIS A 73 12.93 0.43 -6.59
CA HIS A 73 13.62 0.49 -7.87
C HIS A 73 12.62 0.53 -9.04
N ASP A 74 11.55 -0.26 -8.96
CA ASP A 74 10.59 -0.41 -10.05
C ASP A 74 9.48 0.64 -10.05
N HIS A 75 9.22 1.29 -8.92
CA HIS A 75 8.10 2.22 -8.74
C HIS A 75 8.58 3.54 -8.14
N PRO A 76 8.57 4.64 -8.92
CA PRO A 76 9.05 5.94 -8.42
C PRO A 76 8.30 6.47 -7.19
N ALA A 77 7.04 6.02 -6.99
CA ALA A 77 6.26 6.43 -5.82
C ALA A 77 6.70 5.76 -4.53
N ILE A 78 7.55 4.75 -4.58
CA ILE A 78 7.96 3.96 -3.41
C ILE A 78 9.38 4.32 -3.00
N VAL A 79 9.57 4.56 -1.71
CA VAL A 79 10.87 4.68 -1.04
C VAL A 79 11.00 3.49 -0.10
N ALA A 80 12.14 2.82 -0.11
CA ALA A 80 12.36 1.67 0.76
C ALA A 80 12.94 2.10 2.09
N GLY A 81 12.36 1.55 3.18
CA GLY A 81 12.91 1.62 4.53
C GLY A 81 13.21 0.20 5.01
N VAL A 82 14.27 0.03 5.77
CA VAL A 82 14.69 -1.26 6.31
C VAL A 82 14.76 -1.17 7.82
N ALA A 83 14.01 -2.04 8.50
CA ALA A 83 13.94 -2.10 9.96
C ALA A 83 14.22 -3.54 10.42
N LEU A 84 15.49 -3.87 10.52
CA LEU A 84 15.93 -5.21 10.91
C LEU A 84 16.11 -5.33 12.42
#